data_a6a10698304b4cd2dcafcf5add739d37
#
_entry.id   a6a10698304b4cd2dcafcf5add739d37
#
_cell.length_a   1.000
_cell.length_b   1.000
_cell.length_c   1.000
_cell.angle_alpha   90.00
_cell.angle_beta   90.00
_cell.angle_gamma   90.00
#
_symmetry.space_group_name_H-M   'P 1'
#
loop_
_entity.id
_entity.type
_entity.pdbx_description
1 polymer ?
#
loop_
_entity_poly.entity_id
_entity_poly.type
_entity_poly.pdbx_seq_one_letter_code
_entity_poly.pdbx_strand_id
1 'polypeptide(L)'
;MPVLGERCYQMSNTIFCYDLKPIPLAVYSYLVCCAGQKDVCWPSIKTIALHCGCSENAARDAVSLLVDRGFIRKVKTSRCVKSGKWLQGNNHYYILPLPELPTADHSA
;
A
#
# COMPACT_ATOMS: atom_id res chain seq x y z
N MET A 1 16.61 -11.72 21.73
CA MET A 1 15.56 -12.40 21.03
C MET A 1 15.58 -12.07 19.56
N PRO A 2 15.60 -13.04 18.72
CA PRO A 2 15.79 -12.78 17.31
C PRO A 2 14.49 -12.49 16.59
N VAL A 3 13.85 -11.44 16.94
CA VAL A 3 12.62 -11.08 16.28
C VAL A 3 12.83 -10.54 14.89
N LEU A 4 14.01 -9.99 14.65
CA LEU A 4 14.27 -9.40 13.37
C LEU A 4 14.96 -10.40 12.49
N GLY A 5 14.22 -11.27 11.91
CA GLY A 5 14.77 -12.27 11.02
C GLY A 5 14.82 -11.80 9.59
N GLU A 6 14.88 -12.76 8.72
CA GLU A 6 15.04 -12.52 7.31
C GLU A 6 13.85 -11.83 6.65
N ARG A 7 12.71 -11.84 7.30
CA ARG A 7 11.49 -11.29 6.71
C ARG A 7 11.12 -9.94 7.26
N CYS A 8 12.09 -9.21 7.75
CA CYS A 8 11.86 -7.87 8.22
C CYS A 8 11.64 -6.93 7.06
N TYR A 9 10.90 -5.90 7.31
CA TYR A 9 10.79 -4.78 6.39
C TYR A 9 10.98 -3.49 7.18
N GLN A 10 11.28 -2.42 6.46
CA GLN A 10 11.49 -1.12 7.07
C GLN A 10 10.43 -0.15 6.59
N MET A 11 9.97 0.69 7.50
CA MET A 11 9.04 1.74 7.20
C MET A 11 9.45 2.97 7.98
N SER A 12 9.35 4.13 7.35
CA SER A 12 9.76 5.37 8.00
C SER A 12 8.89 5.65 9.22
N ASN A 13 9.50 6.01 10.33
CA ASN A 13 8.78 6.44 11.53
C ASN A 13 7.92 7.67 11.26
N THR A 14 8.29 8.44 10.27
CA THR A 14 7.57 9.66 9.91
C THR A 14 6.14 9.38 9.51
N ILE A 15 5.82 8.13 9.14
CA ILE A 15 4.45 7.77 8.77
C ILE A 15 3.44 8.15 9.85
N PHE A 16 3.84 8.15 11.11
CA PHE A 16 2.92 8.48 12.19
C PHE A 16 2.60 9.97 12.27
N CYS A 17 3.30 10.80 11.51
CA CYS A 17 3.01 12.23 11.44
C CYS A 17 1.90 12.58 10.43
N TYR A 18 1.41 11.60 9.67
CA TYR A 18 0.46 11.86 8.60
C TYR A 18 -1.00 11.65 8.97
N ASP A 19 -1.27 11.30 10.20
CA ASP A 19 -2.64 11.15 10.69
C ASP A 19 -3.47 10.17 9.87
N LEU A 20 -2.90 8.99 9.61
CA LEU A 20 -3.64 7.93 8.96
C LEU A 20 -4.48 7.17 9.96
N LYS A 21 -5.71 6.85 9.57
CA LYS A 21 -6.57 6.00 10.37
C LYS A 21 -6.05 4.56 10.36
N PRO A 22 -6.53 3.72 11.30
CA PRO A 22 -5.97 2.37 11.47
C PRO A 22 -5.99 1.51 10.20
N ILE A 23 -7.10 1.46 9.47
CA ILE A 23 -7.17 0.60 8.29
C ILE A 23 -6.27 1.10 7.17
N PRO A 24 -6.27 2.37 6.78
CA PRO A 24 -5.30 2.86 5.81
C PRO A 24 -3.86 2.64 6.23
N LEU A 25 -3.54 2.83 7.51
CA LEU A 25 -2.19 2.59 8.00
C LEU A 25 -1.81 1.12 7.88
N ALA A 26 -2.73 0.21 8.23
CA ALA A 26 -2.49 -1.22 8.09
C ALA A 26 -2.27 -1.61 6.64
N VAL A 27 -3.10 -1.10 5.74
CA VAL A 27 -2.96 -1.38 4.31
C VAL A 27 -1.63 -0.86 3.78
N TYR A 28 -1.27 0.36 4.13
CA TYR A 28 0.01 0.93 3.73
C TYR A 28 1.17 0.06 4.23
N SER A 29 1.14 -0.32 5.50
CA SER A 29 2.18 -1.15 6.10
C SER A 29 2.29 -2.50 5.40
N TYR A 30 1.15 -3.10 5.08
CA TYR A 30 1.13 -4.37 4.36
C TYR A 30 1.75 -4.23 2.97
N LEU A 31 1.42 -3.18 2.24
CA LEU A 31 1.97 -2.95 0.91
C LEU A 31 3.47 -2.71 0.97
N VAL A 32 3.94 -1.95 1.95
CA VAL A 32 5.38 -1.74 2.14
C VAL A 32 6.08 -3.07 2.40
N CYS A 33 5.48 -3.90 3.24
CA CYS A 33 6.02 -5.23 3.55
C CYS A 33 6.08 -6.11 2.30
N CYS A 34 5.03 -6.11 1.49
CA CYS A 34 4.99 -6.90 0.27
C CYS A 34 5.97 -6.43 -0.78
N ALA A 35 6.15 -5.12 -0.89
CA ALA A 35 7.04 -4.55 -1.89
C ALA A 35 8.50 -4.82 -1.56
N GLY A 36 8.84 -4.82 -0.29
CA GLY A 36 10.21 -5.03 0.13
C GLY A 36 11.13 -4.00 -0.51
N GLN A 37 12.26 -4.45 -1.01
CA GLN A 37 13.24 -3.57 -1.61
C GLN A 37 12.89 -3.13 -3.03
N LYS A 38 11.87 -3.74 -3.62
CA LYS A 38 11.51 -3.45 -5.02
C LYS A 38 10.59 -2.25 -5.14
N ASP A 39 10.00 -1.81 -4.05
CA ASP A 39 9.06 -0.70 -4.01
C ASP A 39 7.81 -0.90 -4.86
N VAL A 40 7.54 -2.13 -5.26
CA VAL A 40 6.35 -2.46 -6.03
C VAL A 40 5.80 -3.81 -5.60
N CYS A 41 4.49 -3.93 -5.56
CA CYS A 41 3.82 -5.19 -5.27
C CYS A 41 2.47 -5.22 -5.99
N TRP A 42 1.88 -6.42 -6.04
CA TRP A 42 0.64 -6.60 -6.79
C TRP A 42 -0.35 -7.55 -6.12
N PRO A 43 -0.60 -7.40 -4.82
CA PRO A 43 -1.60 -8.24 -4.17
C PRO A 43 -3.01 -7.88 -4.63
N SER A 44 -3.91 -8.87 -4.62
CA SER A 44 -5.32 -8.57 -4.91
C SER A 44 -5.97 -7.86 -3.72
N ILE A 45 -7.09 -7.21 -3.96
CA ILE A 45 -7.85 -6.58 -2.87
C ILE A 45 -8.27 -7.61 -1.83
N LYS A 46 -8.64 -8.80 -2.27
CA LYS A 46 -9.00 -9.88 -1.36
C LYS A 46 -7.84 -10.24 -0.44
N THR A 47 -6.65 -10.34 -0.99
CA THR A 47 -5.45 -10.64 -0.21
C THR A 47 -5.13 -9.52 0.77
N ILE A 48 -5.22 -8.28 0.33
CA ILE A 48 -4.99 -7.12 1.21
C ILE A 48 -5.98 -7.16 2.38
N ALA A 49 -7.26 -7.35 2.08
CA ALA A 49 -8.30 -7.39 3.11
C ALA A 49 -8.05 -8.53 4.12
N LEU A 50 -7.68 -9.70 3.61
CA LEU A 50 -7.41 -10.84 4.45
C LEU A 50 -6.27 -10.55 5.44
N HIS A 51 -5.17 -10.03 4.95
CA HIS A 51 -4.01 -9.78 5.80
C HIS A 51 -4.16 -8.57 6.71
N CYS A 52 -4.98 -7.61 6.30
CA CYS A 52 -5.22 -6.42 7.13
C CYS A 52 -6.40 -6.60 8.09
N GLY A 53 -7.12 -7.73 7.99
CA GLY A 53 -8.24 -7.99 8.90
C GLY A 53 -9.43 -7.08 8.67
N CYS A 54 -9.70 -6.71 7.44
CA CYS A 54 -10.82 -5.83 7.11
C CYS A 54 -11.60 -6.36 5.91
N SER A 55 -12.74 -5.72 5.60
CA SER A 55 -13.53 -6.10 4.45
C SER A 55 -12.84 -5.65 3.16
N GLU A 56 -13.26 -6.24 2.05
CA GLU A 56 -12.73 -5.83 0.76
C GLU A 56 -13.09 -4.38 0.44
N ASN A 57 -14.28 -3.95 0.82
CA ASN A 57 -14.67 -2.55 0.62
C ASN A 57 -13.78 -1.60 1.42
N ALA A 58 -13.50 -1.96 2.67
CA ALA A 58 -12.60 -1.15 3.49
C ALA A 58 -11.20 -1.12 2.89
N ALA A 59 -10.73 -2.24 2.35
CA ALA A 59 -9.42 -2.29 1.70
C ALA A 59 -9.39 -1.40 0.46
N ARG A 60 -10.44 -1.42 -0.35
CA ARG A 60 -10.53 -0.54 -1.54
C ARG A 60 -10.51 0.93 -1.15
N ASP A 61 -11.28 1.28 -0.13
CA ASP A 61 -11.33 2.65 0.34
C ASP A 61 -9.98 3.11 0.87
N ALA A 62 -9.30 2.23 1.59
CA ALA A 62 -7.97 2.53 2.12
C ALA A 62 -6.97 2.75 0.98
N VAL A 63 -6.99 1.89 -0.03
CA VAL A 63 -6.12 2.03 -1.19
C VAL A 63 -6.39 3.36 -1.90
N SER A 64 -7.67 3.69 -2.10
CA SER A 64 -8.04 4.96 -2.73
C SER A 64 -7.54 6.16 -1.94
N LEU A 65 -7.66 6.11 -0.63
CA LEU A 65 -7.17 7.18 0.24
C LEU A 65 -5.66 7.32 0.10
N LEU A 66 -4.93 6.21 0.10
CA LEU A 66 -3.47 6.24 0.00
C LEU A 66 -3.02 6.79 -1.35
N VAL A 67 -3.72 6.44 -2.41
CA VAL A 67 -3.43 6.99 -3.74
C VAL A 67 -3.69 8.49 -3.75
N ASP A 68 -4.84 8.92 -3.23
CA ASP A 68 -5.21 10.34 -3.24
C ASP A 68 -4.25 11.18 -2.42
N ARG A 69 -3.72 10.63 -1.35
CA ARG A 69 -2.80 11.37 -0.48
C ARG A 69 -1.34 11.25 -0.92
N GLY A 70 -1.06 10.51 -1.99
CA GLY A 70 0.29 10.45 -2.55
C GLY A 70 1.23 9.47 -1.87
N PHE A 71 0.71 8.52 -1.10
CA PHE A 71 1.56 7.51 -0.47
C PHE A 71 1.93 6.38 -1.41
N ILE A 72 1.04 6.04 -2.33
CA ILE A 72 1.28 4.98 -3.30
C ILE A 72 0.74 5.41 -4.65
N ARG A 73 1.19 4.72 -5.69
CA ARG A 73 0.65 4.85 -7.03
C ARG A 73 0.08 3.51 -7.47
N LYS A 74 -1.13 3.53 -8.00
CA LYS A 74 -1.80 2.33 -8.47
C LYS A 74 -1.78 2.31 -9.99
N VAL A 75 -1.29 1.24 -10.57
CA VAL A 75 -1.27 1.05 -12.03
C VAL A 75 -2.10 -0.18 -12.36
N LYS A 76 -3.12 -0.01 -13.17
CA LYS A 76 -3.94 -1.13 -13.61
C LYS A 76 -3.18 -1.93 -14.65
N THR A 77 -3.32 -3.24 -14.58
CA THR A 77 -2.70 -4.13 -15.54
C THR A 77 -3.78 -4.94 -16.25
N SER A 78 -3.45 -5.40 -17.45
CA SER A 78 -4.32 -6.29 -18.20
C SER A 78 -3.45 -7.31 -18.92
N ARG A 79 -4.03 -8.45 -19.24
CA ARG A 79 -3.33 -9.48 -19.98
C ARG A 79 -4.26 -10.06 -21.04
N CYS A 80 -3.66 -10.44 -22.17
CA CYS A 80 -4.38 -11.11 -23.23
C CYS A 80 -4.35 -12.61 -22.99
N VAL A 81 -5.53 -13.23 -23.00
CA VAL A 81 -5.62 -14.68 -22.88
C VAL A 81 -5.66 -15.32 -24.26
N LYS A 82 -5.54 -16.66 -24.31
CA LYS A 82 -5.46 -17.39 -25.58
C LYS A 82 -6.66 -17.14 -26.50
N SER A 83 -7.81 -16.82 -25.95
CA SER A 83 -9.01 -16.55 -26.74
C SER A 83 -9.00 -15.17 -27.38
N GLY A 84 -7.96 -14.37 -27.17
CA GLY A 84 -7.89 -13.02 -27.70
C GLY A 84 -8.56 -11.98 -26.83
N LYS A 85 -9.14 -12.36 -25.71
CA LYS A 85 -9.76 -11.41 -24.80
C LYS A 85 -8.73 -10.81 -23.86
N TRP A 86 -8.93 -9.55 -23.51
CA TRP A 86 -8.13 -8.88 -22.51
C TRP A 86 -8.80 -9.03 -21.14
N LEU A 87 -8.05 -9.57 -20.19
CA LEU A 87 -8.52 -9.70 -18.82
C LEU A 87 -7.75 -8.73 -17.94
N GLN A 88 -8.44 -8.15 -16.99
CA GLN A 88 -7.80 -7.29 -16.01
C GLN A 88 -6.95 -8.13 -15.07
N GLY A 89 -5.68 -7.79 -14.94
CA GLY A 89 -4.80 -8.41 -13.97
C GLY A 89 -4.88 -7.67 -12.64
N ASN A 90 -4.07 -8.10 -11.67
CA ASN A 90 -3.97 -7.39 -10.41
C ASN A 90 -3.34 -6.02 -10.63
N ASN A 91 -3.76 -5.05 -9.85
CA ASN A 91 -3.13 -3.74 -9.89
C ASN A 91 -1.71 -3.84 -9.32
N HIS A 92 -0.81 -3.05 -9.88
CA HIS A 92 0.52 -2.87 -9.31
C HIS A 92 0.49 -1.64 -8.41
N TYR A 93 1.05 -1.79 -7.23
CA TYR A 93 1.11 -0.70 -6.25
C TYR A 93 2.56 -0.33 -6.05
N TYR A 94 2.89 0.93 -6.37
CA TYR A 94 4.24 1.46 -6.21
C TYR A 94 4.29 2.28 -4.94
N ILE A 95 5.26 1.98 -4.09
CA ILE A 95 5.46 2.74 -2.87
C ILE A 95 6.21 4.00 -3.24
N LEU A 96 5.60 5.15 -2.97
CA LEU A 96 6.20 6.44 -3.28
C LEU A 96 6.95 6.98 -2.08
N PRO A 97 7.89 7.91 -2.28
CA PRO A 97 8.44 8.65 -1.16
C PRO A 97 7.31 9.33 -0.40
N LEU A 98 7.44 9.45 0.91
CA LEU A 98 6.39 10.06 1.70
C LEU A 98 6.17 11.51 1.27
N PRO A 99 4.91 11.96 1.16
CA PRO A 99 4.63 13.33 0.79
C PRO A 99 5.19 14.32 1.81
N GLU A 100 5.42 15.54 1.39
CA GLU A 100 5.85 16.57 2.31
C GLU A 100 4.77 16.87 3.34
N LEU A 101 5.18 17.02 4.58
CA LEU A 101 4.27 17.42 5.63
C LEU A 101 3.95 18.90 5.50
N PRO A 102 2.73 19.31 5.87
CA PRO A 102 2.37 20.72 5.87
C PRO A 102 3.31 21.50 6.77
N THR A 103 3.88 22.57 6.26
CA THR A 103 4.87 23.31 7.04
C THR A 103 4.28 24.09 8.18
N ALA A 104 3.01 24.44 8.08
CA ALA A 104 2.39 25.21 9.11
C ALA A 104 2.32 24.51 10.45
N ASP A 105 2.47 23.21 10.43
CA ASP A 105 2.29 22.45 11.63
C ASP A 105 3.45 22.42 12.48
N HIS A 106 4.58 22.82 11.99
CA HIS A 106 5.74 22.58 12.73
C HIS A 106 6.06 23.59 13.65
N SER A 107 5.37 24.63 13.61
CA SER A 107 5.65 25.71 14.53
C SER A 107 5.39 25.32 15.94
N ALA A 108 4.79 24.26 16.16
CA ALA A 108 4.56 23.88 17.54
C ALA A 108 5.81 23.42 18.22
#